data_4ff8edba5c8df52703e2e62de859e8a3
#
_entry.id   4ff8edba5c8df52703e2e62de859e8a3
#
_cell.length_a   1.000
_cell.length_b   1.000
_cell.length_c   1.000
_cell.angle_alpha   90.00
_cell.angle_beta   90.00
_cell.angle_gamma   90.00
#
_symmetry.space_group_name_H-M   'P 1'
#
loop_
_entity.id
_entity.type
_entity.pdbx_description
1 polymer ?
#
loop_
_entity_poly.entity_id
_entity_poly.type
_entity_poly.pdbx_seq_one_letter_code
_entity_poly.pdbx_strand_id
1 'polypeptide(L)'
;MAQHFKDELIKEIPEIKGLVGTGDYQKIAKVLDRVEKGEIVNEVSKIPEFIADEEMPRFVDKNKFVAYLRIAEGCNYNCAFCIIPKLRGPQRSRTIESIVSEAKSLAKQGLSLIHI
;
A
#
# COMPACT_ATOMS: atom_id res chain seq x y z
N MET A 1 1.60 -0.14 12.05
CA MET A 1 2.69 0.16 12.98
C MET A 1 3.64 1.20 12.41
N ALA A 2 4.38 0.95 11.32
CA ALA A 2 5.35 1.90 10.76
C ALA A 2 4.80 3.33 10.55
N GLN A 3 3.61 3.48 9.98
CA GLN A 3 2.99 4.78 9.73
C GLN A 3 2.65 5.57 11.02
N HIS A 4 2.41 4.88 12.13
CA HIS A 4 1.99 5.51 13.39
C HIS A 4 3.15 5.81 14.32
N PHE A 5 4.06 4.85 14.51
CA PHE A 5 5.13 4.93 15.52
C PHE A 5 6.49 5.37 14.96
N LYS A 6 6.65 5.37 13.62
CA LYS A 6 7.85 5.92 12.94
C LYS A 6 9.16 5.71 13.70
N ASP A 7 9.74 6.82 14.16
CA ASP A 7 11.05 6.85 14.79
C ASP A 7 11.11 6.13 16.15
N GLU A 8 9.98 5.99 16.86
CA GLU A 8 9.90 5.23 18.10
C GLU A 8 10.25 3.75 17.86
N LEU A 9 9.78 3.16 16.74
CA LEU A 9 10.08 1.78 16.40
C LEU A 9 11.58 1.53 16.21
N ILE A 10 12.29 2.46 15.58
CA ILE A 10 13.74 2.32 15.37
C ILE A 10 14.49 2.43 16.70
N LYS A 11 13.98 3.27 17.62
CA LYS A 11 14.61 3.45 18.94
C LYS A 11 14.39 2.27 19.87
N GLU A 12 13.18 1.72 19.86
CA GLU A 12 12.79 0.63 20.75
C GLU A 12 13.25 -0.74 20.25
N ILE A 13 13.38 -0.89 18.91
CA ILE A 13 13.74 -2.15 18.25
C ILE A 13 14.95 -1.89 17.33
N PRO A 14 16.18 -1.94 17.88
CA PRO A 14 17.41 -1.63 17.13
C PRO A 14 17.70 -2.57 15.95
N GLU A 15 17.07 -3.73 15.91
CA GLU A 15 17.15 -4.69 14.81
C GLU A 15 16.45 -4.19 13.54
N ILE A 16 15.51 -3.26 13.66
CA ILE A 16 14.83 -2.65 12.50
C ILE A 16 15.80 -1.72 11.80
N LYS A 17 16.18 -2.05 10.57
CA LYS A 17 17.04 -1.25 9.71
C LYS A 17 16.28 -0.46 8.65
N GLY A 18 15.03 -0.83 8.36
CA GLY A 18 14.20 -0.15 7.37
C GLY A 18 12.74 -0.02 7.80
N LEU A 19 12.17 1.16 7.61
CA LEU A 19 10.75 1.42 7.76
C LEU A 19 10.18 1.98 6.47
N VAL A 20 9.02 1.45 6.07
CA VAL A 20 8.29 1.91 4.89
C VAL A 20 6.84 2.23 5.30
N GLY A 21 6.36 3.41 4.93
CA GLY A 21 5.00 3.85 5.20
C GLY A 21 3.96 3.18 4.30
N THR A 22 2.69 3.32 4.69
CA THR A 22 1.57 2.73 3.95
C THR A 22 1.39 3.31 2.54
N GLY A 23 1.88 4.53 2.30
CA GLY A 23 1.88 5.18 0.99
C GLY A 23 3.23 5.13 0.27
N ASP A 24 4.25 4.44 0.83
CA ASP A 24 5.62 4.45 0.30
C ASP A 24 6.10 3.07 -0.15
N TYR A 25 5.25 2.06 -0.12
CA TYR A 25 5.63 0.66 -0.36
C TYR A 25 6.22 0.40 -1.76
N GLN A 26 5.94 1.25 -2.77
CA GLN A 26 6.59 1.19 -4.07
C GLN A 26 8.11 1.43 -4.00
N LYS A 27 8.59 2.07 -2.92
CA LYS A 27 10.01 2.33 -2.69
C LYS A 27 10.75 1.18 -2.01
N ILE A 28 10.06 0.08 -1.69
CA ILE A 28 10.61 -1.01 -0.86
C ILE A 28 11.92 -1.58 -1.41
N ALA A 29 12.04 -1.75 -2.72
CA ALA A 29 13.27 -2.25 -3.33
C ALA A 29 14.47 -1.30 -3.06
N LYS A 30 14.26 0.01 -3.23
CA LYS A 30 15.29 1.02 -2.95
C LYS A 30 15.67 1.08 -1.46
N VAL A 31 14.69 0.85 -0.59
CA VAL A 31 14.93 0.79 0.86
C VAL A 31 15.78 -0.43 1.19
N LEU A 32 15.49 -1.59 0.61
CA LEU A 32 16.26 -2.81 0.79
C LEU A 32 17.72 -2.63 0.34
N ASP A 33 17.95 -2.08 -0.86
CA ASP A 33 19.29 -1.82 -1.39
C ASP A 33 20.12 -0.92 -0.45
N ARG A 34 19.49 0.04 0.22
CA ARG A 34 20.16 0.94 1.19
C ARG A 34 20.42 0.22 2.52
N VAL A 35 19.48 -0.58 2.98
CA VAL A 35 19.63 -1.37 4.22
C VAL A 35 20.74 -2.41 4.06
N GLU A 36 20.86 -3.05 2.90
CA GLU A 36 21.96 -3.98 2.60
C GLU A 36 23.34 -3.31 2.64
N LYS A 37 23.41 -2.01 2.33
CA LYS A 37 24.61 -1.20 2.47
C LYS A 37 24.89 -0.74 3.90
N GLY A 38 24.07 -1.17 4.85
CA GLY A 38 24.23 -0.85 6.28
C GLY A 38 23.56 0.46 6.74
N GLU A 39 22.74 1.10 5.88
CA GLU A 39 22.00 2.30 6.27
C GLU A 39 20.76 1.96 7.10
N ILE A 40 20.41 2.86 8.03
CA ILE A 40 19.09 2.85 8.68
C ILE A 40 18.18 3.77 7.88
N VAL A 41 17.10 3.23 7.33
CA VAL A 41 16.23 3.94 6.37
C VAL A 41 14.83 4.12 6.95
N ASN A 42 14.33 5.35 6.96
CA ASN A 42 12.95 5.69 7.35
C ASN A 42 12.24 6.39 6.18
N GLU A 43 11.53 5.63 5.37
CA GLU A 43 10.70 6.11 4.25
C GLU A 43 9.22 6.06 4.65
N VAL A 44 8.84 6.94 5.57
CA VAL A 44 7.46 7.07 6.05
C VAL A 44 6.96 8.48 5.80
N SER A 45 6.17 8.67 4.75
CA SER A 45 5.54 9.94 4.41
C SER A 45 4.57 10.39 5.51
N LYS A 46 4.45 11.71 5.74
CA LYS A 46 3.50 12.26 6.73
C LYS A 46 2.06 11.90 6.37
N ILE A 47 1.71 12.04 5.10
CA ILE A 47 0.40 11.71 4.56
C ILE A 47 0.64 10.72 3.41
N PRO A 48 0.08 9.50 3.47
CA PRO A 48 0.14 8.56 2.37
C PRO A 48 -0.66 9.11 1.17
N GLU A 49 0.01 9.37 0.06
CA GLU A 49 -0.64 9.91 -1.16
C GLU A 49 -0.76 8.86 -2.27
N PHE A 50 0.11 7.86 -2.24
CA PHE A 50 0.14 6.86 -3.28
C PHE A 50 -1.09 5.95 -3.25
N ILE A 51 -1.66 5.70 -4.42
CA ILE A 51 -2.69 4.70 -4.66
C ILE A 51 -2.24 3.81 -5.84
N ALA A 52 -2.29 2.50 -5.64
CA ALA A 52 -1.93 1.55 -6.69
C ALA A 52 -2.90 1.65 -7.87
N ASP A 53 -2.36 1.61 -9.07
CA ASP A 53 -3.09 1.63 -10.34
C ASP A 53 -2.92 0.31 -11.12
N GLU A 54 -3.41 0.27 -12.36
CA GLU A 54 -3.35 -0.88 -13.25
C GLU A 54 -1.95 -1.19 -13.78
N GLU A 55 -1.01 -0.24 -13.69
CA GLU A 55 0.37 -0.41 -14.17
C GLU A 55 1.26 -1.12 -13.15
N MET A 56 0.81 -1.17 -11.89
CA MET A 56 1.58 -1.82 -10.84
C MET A 56 1.64 -3.34 -11.01
N PRO A 57 2.85 -3.93 -10.87
CA PRO A 57 3.01 -5.38 -10.87
C PRO A 57 2.13 -6.02 -9.80
N ARG A 58 1.36 -7.02 -10.20
CA ARG A 58 0.44 -7.72 -9.33
C ARG A 58 0.68 -9.23 -9.41
N PHE A 59 0.86 -9.84 -8.27
CA PHE A 59 0.84 -11.29 -8.18
C PHE A 59 -0.61 -11.77 -8.12
N VAL A 60 -1.02 -12.57 -9.09
CA VAL A 60 -2.31 -13.26 -9.14
C VAL A 60 -2.05 -14.75 -9.00
N ASP A 61 -2.59 -15.34 -7.95
CA ASP A 61 -2.50 -16.79 -7.75
C ASP A 61 -3.36 -17.50 -8.81
N LYS A 62 -2.72 -18.27 -9.67
CA LYS A 62 -3.36 -18.99 -10.77
C LYS A 62 -4.40 -20.03 -10.31
N ASN A 63 -4.36 -20.42 -9.05
CA ASN A 63 -5.28 -21.40 -8.47
C ASN A 63 -6.51 -20.74 -7.81
N LYS A 64 -6.62 -19.42 -7.87
CA LYS A 64 -7.76 -18.67 -7.31
C LYS A 64 -8.61 -18.08 -8.41
N PHE A 65 -9.93 -18.19 -8.23
CA PHE A 65 -10.92 -17.59 -9.12
C PHE A 65 -11.35 -16.19 -8.67
N VAL A 66 -10.75 -15.68 -7.58
CA VAL A 66 -11.12 -14.42 -6.92
C VAL A 66 -9.91 -13.50 -6.86
N ALA A 67 -10.12 -12.24 -7.19
CA ALA A 67 -9.14 -11.18 -6.97
C ALA A 67 -9.79 -9.97 -6.31
N TYR A 68 -9.00 -9.25 -5.50
CA TYR A 68 -9.42 -7.97 -4.93
C TYR A 68 -9.09 -6.84 -5.89
N LEU A 69 -10.06 -5.97 -6.13
CA LEU A 69 -9.89 -4.77 -6.92
C LEU A 69 -9.95 -3.55 -5.99
N ARG A 70 -8.83 -2.85 -5.84
CA ARG A 70 -8.76 -1.66 -5.01
C ARG A 70 -9.27 -0.46 -5.79
N ILE A 71 -10.34 0.15 -5.31
CA ILE A 71 -10.97 1.31 -5.96
C ILE A 71 -10.63 2.64 -5.27
N ALA A 72 -10.34 2.60 -3.97
CA ALA A 72 -10.05 3.79 -3.18
C ALA A 72 -9.15 3.47 -1.98
N GLU A 73 -8.53 4.49 -1.41
CA GLU A 73 -7.72 4.46 -0.20
C GLU A 73 -8.05 5.63 0.72
N GLY A 74 -7.87 5.41 2.03
CA GLY A 74 -8.09 6.45 3.03
C GLY A 74 -9.55 6.63 3.42
N CYS A 75 -9.82 7.61 4.27
CA CYS A 75 -11.17 7.92 4.75
C CYS A 75 -11.23 9.35 5.28
N ASN A 76 -12.33 10.06 5.00
CA ASN A 76 -12.58 11.43 5.47
C ASN A 76 -13.40 11.51 6.76
N TYR A 77 -13.87 10.37 7.27
CA TYR A 77 -14.63 10.32 8.52
C TYR A 77 -13.70 10.29 9.74
N ASN A 78 -14.11 10.96 10.82
CA ASN A 78 -13.40 11.03 12.09
C ASN A 78 -14.09 10.21 13.18
N CYS A 79 -14.33 8.93 12.94
CA CYS A 79 -14.90 8.04 13.95
C CYS A 79 -13.94 7.90 15.14
N ALA A 80 -14.43 8.04 16.36
CA ALA A 80 -13.62 8.10 17.58
C ALA A 80 -12.70 6.89 17.80
N PHE A 81 -13.09 5.72 17.31
CA PHE A 81 -12.36 4.45 17.45
C PHE A 81 -11.51 4.09 16.22
N CYS A 82 -11.53 4.90 15.16
CA CYS A 82 -10.95 4.53 13.87
C CYS A 82 -9.60 5.19 13.62
N ILE A 83 -8.58 4.38 13.35
CA ILE A 83 -7.22 4.85 13.04
C ILE A 83 -6.99 5.04 11.51
N ILE A 84 -7.93 4.67 10.65
CA ILE A 84 -7.74 4.67 9.18
C ILE A 84 -7.29 6.04 8.66
N PRO A 85 -7.90 7.18 9.01
CA PRO A 85 -7.43 8.48 8.51
C PRO A 85 -5.97 8.80 8.85
N LYS A 86 -5.50 8.34 10.02
CA LYS A 86 -4.10 8.53 10.45
C LYS A 86 -3.13 7.61 9.71
N LEU A 87 -3.55 6.39 9.38
CA LEU A 87 -2.70 5.40 8.71
C LEU A 87 -2.69 5.52 7.19
N ARG A 88 -3.84 5.85 6.60
CA ARG A 88 -4.03 5.87 5.14
C ARG A 88 -4.30 7.25 4.56
N GLY A 89 -4.42 8.26 5.41
CA GLY A 89 -4.70 9.63 4.99
C GLY A 89 -6.15 9.87 4.54
N PRO A 90 -6.43 11.00 3.87
CA PRO A 90 -7.74 11.33 3.35
C PRO A 90 -8.16 10.35 2.24
N GLN A 91 -9.47 10.25 2.01
CA GLN A 91 -10.01 9.41 0.95
C GLN A 91 -9.54 9.88 -0.42
N ARG A 92 -9.02 8.94 -1.21
CA ARG A 92 -8.60 9.12 -2.60
C ARG A 92 -9.16 7.97 -3.41
N SER A 93 -9.84 8.26 -4.50
CA SER A 93 -10.38 7.25 -5.43
C SER A 93 -9.53 7.18 -6.67
N ARG A 94 -9.44 5.98 -7.26
CA ARG A 94 -8.92 5.78 -8.61
C ARG A 94 -9.92 6.30 -9.63
N THR A 95 -9.46 6.56 -10.85
CA THR A 95 -10.37 6.89 -11.95
C THR A 95 -11.16 5.65 -12.38
N ILE A 96 -12.35 5.87 -12.95
CA ILE A 96 -13.20 4.78 -13.45
C ILE A 96 -12.47 3.99 -14.55
N GLU A 97 -11.75 4.70 -15.44
CA GLU A 97 -10.99 4.11 -16.54
C GLU A 97 -9.91 3.15 -16.02
N SER A 98 -9.14 3.56 -15.00
CA SER A 98 -8.12 2.76 -14.36
C SER A 98 -8.72 1.48 -13.73
N ILE A 99 -9.80 1.62 -13.00
CA ILE A 99 -10.50 0.50 -12.36
C ILE A 99 -11.01 -0.49 -13.41
N VAL A 100 -11.65 0.00 -14.46
CA VAL A 100 -12.20 -0.84 -15.56
C VAL A 100 -11.08 -1.52 -16.33
N SER A 101 -9.96 -0.84 -16.56
CA SER A 101 -8.78 -1.41 -17.23
C SER A 101 -8.23 -2.60 -16.45
N GLU A 102 -8.03 -2.44 -15.13
CA GLU A 102 -7.56 -3.52 -14.26
C GLU A 102 -8.57 -4.68 -14.21
N ALA A 103 -9.86 -4.39 -14.05
CA ALA A 103 -10.90 -5.42 -14.05
C ALA A 103 -10.89 -6.25 -15.33
N LYS A 104 -10.77 -5.63 -16.51
CA LYS A 104 -10.65 -6.31 -17.79
C LYS A 104 -9.38 -7.17 -17.87
N SER A 105 -8.26 -6.68 -17.35
CA SER A 105 -7.00 -7.43 -17.29
C SER A 105 -7.14 -8.68 -16.42
N LEU A 106 -7.76 -8.56 -15.25
CA LEU A 106 -8.03 -9.69 -14.36
C LEU A 106 -8.97 -10.73 -14.98
N ALA A 107 -10.04 -10.27 -15.65
CA ALA A 107 -10.98 -11.15 -16.36
C ALA A 107 -10.28 -11.94 -17.48
N LYS A 108 -9.38 -11.30 -18.26
CA LYS A 108 -8.57 -11.98 -19.28
C LYS A 108 -7.64 -13.07 -18.71
N GLN A 109 -7.26 -12.97 -17.45
CA GLN A 109 -6.46 -13.98 -16.76
C GLN A 109 -7.28 -15.16 -16.22
N GLY A 110 -8.58 -15.22 -16.53
CA GLY A 110 -9.48 -16.32 -16.15
C GLY A 110 -10.12 -16.14 -14.76
N LEU A 111 -10.06 -14.95 -14.19
CA LEU A 111 -10.75 -14.66 -12.93
C LEU A 111 -12.26 -14.46 -13.21
N SER A 112 -13.08 -15.25 -12.54
CA SER A 112 -14.54 -15.23 -12.71
C SER A 112 -15.25 -14.34 -11.69
N LEU A 113 -14.60 -14.01 -10.56
CA LEU A 113 -15.13 -13.16 -9.52
C LEU A 113 -14.09 -12.12 -9.10
N ILE A 114 -14.49 -10.86 -9.15
CA ILE A 114 -13.68 -9.72 -8.69
C ILE A 114 -14.35 -9.16 -7.44
N HIS A 115 -13.62 -9.13 -6.34
CA HIS A 115 -14.08 -8.56 -5.09
C HIS A 115 -13.64 -7.10 -4.99
N ILE A 116 -14.59 -6.22 -4.70
CA ILE A 116 -14.40 -4.76 -4.60
C ILE A 116 -14.36 -4.35 -3.12
#